data_046a0f41e5b115bfc3b924aeb97c750b
#
_entry.id   046a0f41e5b115bfc3b924aeb97c750b
#
_cell.length_a   1.000
_cell.length_b   1.000
_cell.length_c   1.000
_cell.angle_alpha   90.00
_cell.angle_beta   90.00
_cell.angle_gamma   90.00
#
_symmetry.space_group_name_H-M   'P 1'
#
loop_
_entity.id
_entity.type
_entity.pdbx_description
1 polymer ?
#
loop_
_entity_poly.entity_id
_entity_poly.type
_entity_poly.pdbx_seq_one_letter_code
_entity_poly.pdbx_strand_id
1 'polypeptide(L)'
;MLRFRFGTGLLCALAFSCVPLQVQAQSAPIAAQQLNTTSLVNVAGRQRMLAQRMTKAYLMLGQGIDPDGARTILQESIQLFETQLAALKALPPDAAQAKSLAQVDAMWARCKPLLTAHPTRLGADVLYDLSEELQQVAHHVTLGYRDAGNLPLDQLVNLAGRQRMLSQRMMKFYLYETWEINTAPADMELHLARAHFTAVLLQMEKSPLTEPKIKVQVAELRRVWEPYQTALFANRDPAKMRRDALLATGLSERVLASTEKLVEVASTSSKN
;
A
#
# COMPACT_ATOMS: atom_id res chain seq x y z
N MET A 1 6.99 89.20 50.75
CA MET A 1 6.26 89.44 49.47
C MET A 1 6.87 88.54 48.40
N LEU A 2 6.31 87.36 48.15
CA LEU A 2 6.79 86.54 47.07
C LEU A 2 5.58 85.73 46.52
N ARG A 3 5.25 86.05 45.30
CA ARG A 3 4.11 85.38 44.56
C ARG A 3 4.59 84.10 43.97
N PHE A 4 3.99 82.97 44.33
CA PHE A 4 4.17 81.68 43.68
C PHE A 4 3.08 81.54 42.62
N ARG A 5 3.51 81.29 41.40
CA ARG A 5 2.65 80.93 40.26
C ARG A 5 2.53 79.41 40.19
N PHE A 6 1.29 78.92 40.22
CA PHE A 6 0.99 77.55 39.94
C PHE A 6 1.02 77.29 38.46
N GLY A 7 1.86 76.33 38.00
CA GLY A 7 1.86 75.83 36.61
C GLY A 7 1.02 74.58 36.58
N THR A 8 0.03 74.56 35.72
CA THR A 8 -0.84 73.43 35.37
C THR A 8 -0.10 72.42 34.50
N GLY A 9 0.27 71.30 35.10
CA GLY A 9 0.79 70.14 34.33
C GLY A 9 -0.30 69.33 33.67
N LEU A 10 -0.23 69.25 32.36
CA LEU A 10 -1.11 68.43 31.52
C LEU A 10 -0.67 66.98 31.58
N LEU A 11 -1.46 66.09 32.26
CA LEU A 11 -1.22 64.63 32.23
C LEU A 11 -1.77 64.06 30.90
N CYS A 12 -0.85 63.69 30.00
CA CYS A 12 -1.18 62.85 28.86
C CYS A 12 -1.30 61.39 29.33
N ALA A 13 -2.52 60.86 29.42
CA ALA A 13 -2.80 59.47 29.63
C ALA A 13 -2.62 58.73 28.27
N LEU A 14 -1.51 57.98 28.13
CA LEU A 14 -1.30 57.04 27.03
C LEU A 14 -2.16 55.80 27.31
N ALA A 15 -3.30 55.67 26.61
CA ALA A 15 -4.07 54.44 26.59
C ALA A 15 -3.34 53.40 25.75
N PHE A 16 -2.74 52.41 26.38
CA PHE A 16 -2.24 51.19 25.70
C PHE A 16 -3.42 50.32 25.30
N SER A 17 -3.83 50.40 24.03
CA SER A 17 -4.79 49.47 23.45
C SER A 17 -4.11 48.10 23.25
N CYS A 18 -4.33 47.17 24.19
CA CYS A 18 -4.03 45.75 23.98
C CYS A 18 -4.96 45.21 22.93
N VAL A 19 -4.48 45.08 21.68
CA VAL A 19 -5.13 44.30 20.65
C VAL A 19 -4.77 42.84 20.90
N PRO A 20 -5.75 41.95 21.17
CA PRO A 20 -5.45 40.54 21.28
C PRO A 20 -5.02 40.02 19.89
N LEU A 21 -3.77 39.59 19.76
CA LEU A 21 -3.35 38.77 18.62
C LEU A 21 -4.15 37.47 18.66
N GLN A 22 -5.25 37.41 17.90
CA GLN A 22 -5.88 36.15 17.52
C GLN A 22 -4.92 35.42 16.61
N VAL A 23 -4.13 34.51 17.18
CA VAL A 23 -3.48 33.46 16.40
C VAL A 23 -4.60 32.56 15.86
N GLN A 24 -5.12 32.92 14.71
CA GLN A 24 -5.87 31.99 13.89
C GLN A 24 -4.85 30.91 13.47
N ALA A 25 -4.90 29.78 14.19
CA ALA A 25 -4.38 28.54 13.66
C ALA A 25 -5.19 28.22 12.40
N GLN A 26 -4.76 28.78 11.27
CA GLN A 26 -5.12 28.27 9.98
C GLN A 26 -4.53 26.85 9.89
N SER A 27 -5.34 25.86 10.31
CA SER A 27 -5.21 24.53 9.74
C SER A 27 -5.42 24.71 8.24
N ALA A 28 -4.32 24.99 7.52
CA ALA A 28 -4.33 24.88 6.09
C ALA A 28 -4.93 23.50 5.79
N PRO A 29 -6.01 23.39 4.99
CA PRO A 29 -6.38 22.12 4.44
C PRO A 29 -5.11 21.60 3.79
N ILE A 30 -4.70 20.35 4.11
CA ILE A 30 -3.61 19.68 3.40
C ILE A 30 -3.95 19.90 1.93
N ALA A 31 -3.26 20.85 1.33
CA ALA A 31 -3.48 21.23 -0.06
C ALA A 31 -3.46 19.90 -0.80
N ALA A 32 -4.53 19.59 -1.52
CA ALA A 32 -4.60 18.43 -2.37
C ALA A 32 -3.41 18.58 -3.31
N GLN A 33 -2.29 17.98 -2.90
CA GLN A 33 -1.06 17.98 -3.66
C GLN A 33 -1.48 17.31 -4.95
N GLN A 34 -1.49 18.06 -6.06
CA GLN A 34 -1.85 17.51 -7.36
C GLN A 34 -0.98 16.29 -7.58
N LEU A 35 -1.54 15.12 -7.28
CA LEU A 35 -0.86 13.86 -7.48
C LEU A 35 -0.61 13.78 -8.98
N ASN A 36 0.65 13.77 -9.39
CA ASN A 36 0.98 13.50 -10.78
C ASN A 36 0.55 12.07 -11.15
N THR A 37 0.42 11.76 -12.41
CA THR A 37 -0.03 10.45 -12.93
C THR A 37 0.75 9.29 -12.31
N THR A 38 2.06 9.42 -12.19
CA THR A 38 2.94 8.41 -11.56
C THR A 38 2.56 8.15 -10.11
N SER A 39 2.22 9.20 -9.35
CA SER A 39 1.73 9.06 -7.97
C SER A 39 0.38 8.38 -7.92
N LEU A 40 -0.53 8.65 -8.86
CA LEU A 40 -1.83 7.99 -8.95
C LEU A 40 -1.70 6.51 -9.31
N VAL A 41 -0.84 6.16 -10.27
CA VAL A 41 -0.51 4.77 -10.60
C VAL A 41 0.04 4.04 -9.38
N ASN A 42 0.90 4.68 -8.60
CA ASN A 42 1.44 4.10 -7.37
C ASN A 42 0.35 3.86 -6.30
N VAL A 43 -0.50 4.86 -6.01
CA VAL A 43 -1.56 4.76 -5.00
C VAL A 43 -2.60 3.72 -5.42
N ALA A 44 -3.09 3.76 -6.65
CA ALA A 44 -4.03 2.77 -7.17
C ALA A 44 -3.40 1.37 -7.23
N GLY A 45 -2.14 1.27 -7.64
CA GLY A 45 -1.39 0.01 -7.66
C GLY A 45 -1.21 -0.62 -6.28
N ARG A 46 -1.12 0.20 -5.23
CA ARG A 46 -1.02 -0.28 -3.85
C ARG A 46 -2.29 -0.96 -3.36
N GLN A 47 -3.47 -0.55 -3.85
CA GLN A 47 -4.74 -1.20 -3.51
C GLN A 47 -4.71 -2.70 -3.85
N ARG A 48 -4.10 -3.09 -4.99
CA ARG A 48 -3.92 -4.50 -5.38
C ARG A 48 -3.11 -5.28 -4.35
N MET A 49 -2.02 -4.69 -3.87
CA MET A 49 -1.15 -5.30 -2.85
C MET A 49 -1.86 -5.41 -1.51
N LEU A 50 -2.59 -4.37 -1.10
CA LEU A 50 -3.31 -4.35 0.17
C LEU A 50 -4.40 -5.41 0.22
N ALA A 51 -5.13 -5.67 -0.88
CA ALA A 51 -6.10 -6.78 -0.97
C ALA A 51 -5.45 -8.13 -0.61
N GLN A 52 -4.26 -8.41 -1.13
CA GLN A 52 -3.53 -9.64 -0.85
C GLN A 52 -2.96 -9.65 0.59
N ARG A 53 -2.40 -8.52 1.04
CA ARG A 53 -1.75 -8.40 2.36
C ARG A 53 -2.75 -8.53 3.51
N MET A 54 -3.96 -7.99 3.37
CA MET A 54 -5.02 -8.13 4.36
C MET A 54 -5.45 -9.59 4.50
N THR A 55 -5.67 -10.27 3.39
CA THR A 55 -6.03 -11.71 3.40
C THR A 55 -4.90 -12.56 3.96
N LYS A 56 -3.64 -12.30 3.59
CA LYS A 56 -2.47 -12.94 4.20
C LYS A 56 -2.51 -12.80 5.73
N ALA A 57 -2.70 -11.59 6.24
CA ALA A 57 -2.72 -11.34 7.69
C ALA A 57 -3.91 -12.03 8.39
N TYR A 58 -5.08 -12.08 7.75
CA TYR A 58 -6.22 -12.85 8.24
C TYR A 58 -5.89 -14.35 8.36
N LEU A 59 -5.24 -14.93 7.36
CA LEU A 59 -4.82 -16.34 7.36
C LEU A 59 -3.76 -16.61 8.42
N MET A 60 -2.83 -15.68 8.67
CA MET A 60 -1.85 -15.78 9.76
C MET A 60 -2.54 -15.81 11.12
N LEU A 61 -3.49 -14.89 11.36
CA LEU A 61 -4.28 -14.84 12.60
C LEU A 61 -5.03 -16.15 12.84
N GLY A 62 -5.73 -16.67 11.82
CA GLY A 62 -6.51 -17.89 11.92
C GLY A 62 -5.67 -19.14 12.21
N GLN A 63 -4.38 -19.12 11.86
CA GLN A 63 -3.44 -20.21 12.10
C GLN A 63 -2.52 -19.98 13.30
N GLY A 64 -2.64 -18.84 14.00
CA GLY A 64 -1.79 -18.50 15.13
C GLY A 64 -0.33 -18.22 14.76
N ILE A 65 -0.07 -17.77 13.52
CA ILE A 65 1.26 -17.43 13.04
C ILE A 65 1.51 -15.95 13.33
N ASP A 66 2.42 -15.64 14.25
CA ASP A 66 2.72 -14.27 14.71
C ASP A 66 1.44 -13.43 14.93
N PRO A 67 0.59 -13.77 15.90
CA PRO A 67 -0.74 -13.15 16.02
C PRO A 67 -0.70 -11.63 16.23
N ASP A 68 0.30 -11.11 16.93
CA ASP A 68 0.42 -9.67 17.19
C ASP A 68 0.91 -8.93 15.96
N GLY A 69 1.95 -9.43 15.28
CA GLY A 69 2.39 -8.89 14.00
C GLY A 69 1.30 -8.98 12.94
N ALA A 70 0.59 -10.11 12.85
CA ALA A 70 -0.50 -10.29 11.91
C ALA A 70 -1.67 -9.31 12.15
N ARG A 71 -2.01 -9.03 13.42
CA ARG A 71 -3.04 -8.04 13.78
C ARG A 71 -2.62 -6.64 13.36
N THR A 72 -1.37 -6.27 13.63
CA THR A 72 -0.79 -4.98 13.22
C THR A 72 -0.84 -4.84 11.69
N ILE A 73 -0.34 -5.85 10.95
CA ILE A 73 -0.36 -5.87 9.48
C ILE A 73 -1.79 -5.70 8.94
N LEU A 74 -2.77 -6.39 9.51
CA LEU A 74 -4.15 -6.32 9.07
C LEU A 74 -4.74 -4.93 9.30
N GLN A 75 -4.61 -4.38 10.51
CA GLN A 75 -5.15 -3.07 10.86
C GLN A 75 -4.53 -1.93 10.03
N GLU A 76 -3.21 -1.90 9.91
CA GLU A 76 -2.50 -0.92 9.08
C GLU A 76 -2.89 -1.02 7.61
N SER A 77 -3.05 -2.25 7.10
CA SER A 77 -3.43 -2.47 5.69
C SER A 77 -4.86 -2.02 5.41
N ILE A 78 -5.81 -2.26 6.33
CA ILE A 78 -7.19 -1.79 6.22
C ILE A 78 -7.21 -0.26 6.24
N GLN A 79 -6.55 0.36 7.21
CA GLN A 79 -6.50 1.82 7.34
C GLN A 79 -5.89 2.47 6.10
N LEU A 80 -4.78 1.93 5.60
CA LEU A 80 -4.12 2.46 4.41
C LEU A 80 -4.98 2.29 3.16
N PHE A 81 -5.66 1.14 3.01
CA PHE A 81 -6.58 0.88 1.91
C PHE A 81 -7.70 1.92 1.88
N GLU A 82 -8.38 2.14 3.00
CA GLU A 82 -9.50 3.08 3.11
C GLU A 82 -9.04 4.53 2.88
N THR A 83 -7.93 4.94 3.48
CA THR A 83 -7.37 6.29 3.30
C THR A 83 -7.03 6.56 1.83
N GLN A 84 -6.38 5.61 1.17
CA GLN A 84 -6.00 5.76 -0.23
C GLN A 84 -7.21 5.69 -1.18
N LEU A 85 -8.18 4.82 -0.91
CA LEU A 85 -9.42 4.76 -1.69
C LEU A 85 -10.20 6.07 -1.59
N ALA A 86 -10.31 6.65 -0.38
CA ALA A 86 -10.92 7.96 -0.19
C ALA A 86 -10.18 9.07 -0.96
N ALA A 87 -8.85 9.06 -0.95
CA ALA A 87 -8.05 10.02 -1.71
C ALA A 87 -8.25 9.89 -3.23
N LEU A 88 -8.33 8.67 -3.77
CA LEU A 88 -8.61 8.43 -5.19
C LEU A 88 -10.03 8.91 -5.58
N LYS A 89 -11.01 8.73 -4.72
CA LYS A 89 -12.40 9.17 -4.93
C LYS A 89 -12.59 10.69 -4.82
N ALA A 90 -11.73 11.38 -4.08
CA ALA A 90 -11.76 12.84 -3.96
C ALA A 90 -11.28 13.56 -5.22
N LEU A 91 -10.59 12.86 -6.13
CA LEU A 91 -10.18 13.42 -7.42
C LEU A 91 -11.37 13.45 -8.38
N PRO A 92 -11.47 14.48 -9.27
CA PRO A 92 -12.50 14.49 -10.30
C PRO A 92 -12.23 13.35 -11.30
N PRO A 93 -12.96 12.22 -11.25
CA PRO A 93 -12.74 11.11 -12.14
C PRO A 93 -13.43 11.37 -13.49
N ASP A 94 -12.87 10.84 -14.56
CA ASP A 94 -13.67 10.58 -15.75
C ASP A 94 -14.72 9.48 -15.47
N ALA A 95 -15.67 9.29 -16.38
CA ALA A 95 -16.77 8.34 -16.18
C ALA A 95 -16.28 6.88 -16.03
N ALA A 96 -15.20 6.50 -16.70
CA ALA A 96 -14.62 5.15 -16.63
C ALA A 96 -13.95 4.92 -15.27
N GLN A 97 -13.18 5.88 -14.78
CA GLN A 97 -12.56 5.82 -13.45
C GLN A 97 -13.60 5.84 -12.32
N ALA A 98 -14.64 6.67 -12.44
CA ALA A 98 -15.75 6.67 -11.47
C ALA A 98 -16.41 5.30 -11.35
N LYS A 99 -16.67 4.62 -12.47
CA LYS A 99 -17.22 3.27 -12.51
C LYS A 99 -16.28 2.26 -11.84
N SER A 100 -14.98 2.31 -12.17
CA SER A 100 -13.98 1.41 -11.60
C SER A 100 -13.83 1.60 -10.09
N LEU A 101 -13.83 2.83 -9.60
CA LEU A 101 -13.78 3.13 -8.16
C LEU A 101 -15.05 2.67 -7.42
N ALA A 102 -16.23 2.81 -8.03
CA ALA A 102 -17.47 2.28 -7.48
C ALA A 102 -17.45 0.75 -7.35
N GLN A 103 -16.82 0.04 -8.29
CA GLN A 103 -16.61 -1.40 -8.20
C GLN A 103 -15.68 -1.77 -7.03
N VAL A 104 -14.60 -1.00 -6.80
CA VAL A 104 -13.72 -1.21 -5.63
C VAL A 104 -14.50 -1.01 -4.33
N ASP A 105 -15.33 0.04 -4.22
CA ASP A 105 -16.19 0.25 -3.04
C ASP A 105 -17.14 -0.93 -2.80
N ALA A 106 -17.81 -1.41 -3.84
CA ALA A 106 -18.74 -2.53 -3.73
C ALA A 106 -18.03 -3.82 -3.27
N MET A 107 -16.85 -4.10 -3.79
CA MET A 107 -16.04 -5.25 -3.36
C MET A 107 -15.50 -5.08 -1.94
N TRP A 108 -15.07 -3.87 -1.58
CA TRP A 108 -14.60 -3.57 -0.23
C TRP A 108 -15.70 -3.76 0.81
N ALA A 109 -16.92 -3.34 0.52
CA ALA A 109 -18.08 -3.55 1.39
C ALA A 109 -18.37 -5.04 1.67
N ARG A 110 -18.01 -5.96 0.77
CA ARG A 110 -18.09 -7.41 0.96
C ARG A 110 -16.90 -7.97 1.74
N CYS A 111 -15.69 -7.47 1.49
CA CYS A 111 -14.46 -7.98 2.11
C CYS A 111 -14.29 -7.51 3.56
N LYS A 112 -14.55 -6.23 3.85
CA LYS A 112 -14.26 -5.62 5.16
C LYS A 112 -14.90 -6.35 6.35
N PRO A 113 -16.19 -6.74 6.34
CA PRO A 113 -16.80 -7.44 7.46
C PRO A 113 -16.11 -8.76 7.79
N LEU A 114 -15.65 -9.50 6.78
CA LEU A 114 -14.91 -10.76 6.97
C LEU A 114 -13.52 -10.50 7.56
N LEU A 115 -12.79 -9.52 7.01
CA LEU A 115 -11.43 -9.18 7.46
C LEU A 115 -11.40 -8.66 8.90
N THR A 116 -12.48 -8.02 9.37
CA THR A 116 -12.58 -7.48 10.73
C THR A 116 -13.20 -8.45 11.75
N ALA A 117 -13.79 -9.55 11.28
CA ALA A 117 -14.31 -10.60 12.14
C ALA A 117 -13.17 -11.51 12.67
N HIS A 118 -13.51 -12.31 13.69
CA HIS A 118 -12.59 -13.36 14.16
C HIS A 118 -12.29 -14.34 13.01
N PRO A 119 -11.01 -14.66 12.73
CA PRO A 119 -10.66 -15.54 11.62
C PRO A 119 -11.20 -16.97 11.80
N THR A 120 -11.87 -17.46 10.75
CA THR A 120 -12.38 -18.82 10.66
C THR A 120 -12.02 -19.46 9.33
N ARG A 121 -12.04 -20.80 9.25
CA ARG A 121 -11.82 -21.51 7.98
C ARG A 121 -12.87 -21.14 6.93
N LEU A 122 -14.13 -21.00 7.32
CA LEU A 122 -15.22 -20.57 6.43
C LEU A 122 -14.99 -19.15 5.92
N GLY A 123 -14.61 -18.21 6.79
CA GLY A 123 -14.26 -16.85 6.37
C GLY A 123 -13.04 -16.80 5.45
N ALA A 124 -12.04 -17.66 5.68
CA ALA A 124 -10.89 -17.80 4.80
C ALA A 124 -11.29 -18.35 3.42
N ASP A 125 -12.15 -19.34 3.36
CA ASP A 125 -12.66 -19.91 2.11
C ASP A 125 -13.39 -18.85 1.27
N VAL A 126 -14.28 -18.08 1.88
CA VAL A 126 -14.96 -16.95 1.20
C VAL A 126 -13.98 -15.87 0.75
N LEU A 127 -12.97 -15.55 1.57
CA LEU A 127 -11.95 -14.55 1.22
C LEU A 127 -11.00 -15.02 0.10
N TYR A 128 -10.97 -16.32 -0.22
CA TYR A 128 -10.17 -16.84 -1.33
C TYR A 128 -10.54 -16.13 -2.63
N ASP A 129 -11.82 -16.17 -3.01
CA ASP A 129 -12.30 -15.53 -4.24
C ASP A 129 -12.45 -14.02 -4.09
N LEU A 130 -13.03 -13.54 -2.97
CA LEU A 130 -13.27 -12.11 -2.77
C LEU A 130 -12.00 -11.27 -2.81
N SER A 131 -10.88 -11.78 -2.29
CA SER A 131 -9.61 -11.06 -2.34
C SER A 131 -9.03 -10.95 -3.74
N GLU A 132 -9.26 -11.95 -4.59
CA GLU A 132 -8.86 -11.93 -6.00
C GLU A 132 -9.75 -10.97 -6.80
N GLU A 133 -11.07 -11.00 -6.57
CA GLU A 133 -12.00 -10.06 -7.20
C GLU A 133 -11.66 -8.60 -6.79
N LEU A 134 -11.41 -8.33 -5.51
CA LEU A 134 -10.98 -7.01 -5.04
C LEU A 134 -9.69 -6.55 -5.69
N GLN A 135 -8.70 -7.45 -5.80
CA GLN A 135 -7.43 -7.18 -6.50
C GLN A 135 -7.66 -6.86 -7.97
N GLN A 136 -8.57 -7.57 -8.63
CA GLN A 136 -8.85 -7.39 -10.05
C GLN A 136 -9.51 -6.03 -10.33
N VAL A 137 -10.53 -5.63 -9.55
CA VAL A 137 -11.15 -4.31 -9.72
C VAL A 137 -10.18 -3.17 -9.40
N ALA A 138 -9.31 -3.33 -8.39
CA ALA A 138 -8.23 -2.38 -8.10
C ALA A 138 -7.20 -2.32 -9.25
N HIS A 139 -6.98 -3.43 -9.96
CA HIS A 139 -6.12 -3.44 -11.15
C HIS A 139 -6.71 -2.59 -12.28
N HIS A 140 -8.00 -2.63 -12.53
CA HIS A 140 -8.65 -1.78 -13.53
C HIS A 140 -8.49 -0.29 -13.21
N VAL A 141 -8.63 0.11 -11.95
CA VAL A 141 -8.34 1.50 -11.51
C VAL A 141 -6.89 1.88 -11.82
N THR A 142 -5.94 0.98 -11.53
CA THR A 142 -4.51 1.22 -11.79
C THR A 142 -4.23 1.41 -13.28
N LEU A 143 -4.83 0.57 -14.14
CA LEU A 143 -4.66 0.66 -15.59
C LEU A 143 -5.22 1.96 -16.14
N GLY A 144 -6.38 2.42 -15.67
CA GLY A 144 -6.97 3.68 -16.10
C GLY A 144 -6.03 4.87 -15.85
N TYR A 145 -5.40 4.95 -14.67
CA TYR A 145 -4.42 6.01 -14.39
C TYR A 145 -3.13 5.85 -15.20
N ARG A 146 -2.63 4.64 -15.40
CA ARG A 146 -1.44 4.38 -16.23
C ARG A 146 -1.66 4.80 -17.68
N ASP A 147 -2.79 4.43 -18.25
CA ASP A 147 -3.09 4.68 -19.67
C ASP A 147 -3.38 6.18 -19.92
N ALA A 148 -3.91 6.87 -18.93
CA ALA A 148 -4.08 8.33 -18.98
C ALA A 148 -2.74 9.09 -18.98
N GLY A 149 -1.71 8.59 -18.29
CA GLY A 149 -0.37 9.21 -18.24
C GLY A 149 0.51 8.84 -19.42
N ASN A 150 0.45 7.60 -19.83
CA ASN A 150 1.23 7.01 -20.94
C ASN A 150 2.74 7.33 -20.91
N LEU A 151 3.34 7.47 -19.72
CA LEU A 151 4.75 7.74 -19.55
C LEU A 151 5.53 6.43 -19.33
N PRO A 152 6.77 6.29 -19.85
CA PRO A 152 7.61 5.11 -19.58
C PRO A 152 7.81 4.84 -18.10
N LEU A 153 7.88 5.90 -17.29
CA LEU A 153 8.01 5.79 -15.83
C LEU A 153 6.76 5.22 -15.16
N ASP A 154 5.56 5.57 -15.64
CA ASP A 154 4.30 5.01 -15.13
C ASP A 154 4.25 3.50 -15.36
N GLN A 155 4.82 3.02 -16.47
CA GLN A 155 4.98 1.59 -16.75
C GLN A 155 5.92 0.94 -15.74
N LEU A 156 7.09 1.55 -15.46
CA LEU A 156 8.04 1.03 -14.47
C LEU A 156 7.44 0.98 -13.06
N VAL A 157 6.77 2.06 -12.64
CA VAL A 157 6.07 2.11 -11.34
C VAL A 157 4.97 1.06 -11.25
N ASN A 158 4.22 0.82 -12.34
CA ASN A 158 3.24 -0.24 -12.39
C ASN A 158 3.87 -1.64 -12.31
N LEU A 159 5.00 -1.88 -13.00
CA LEU A 159 5.74 -3.16 -12.93
C LEU A 159 6.28 -3.40 -11.51
N ALA A 160 6.92 -2.43 -10.90
CA ALA A 160 7.40 -2.51 -9.52
C ALA A 160 6.25 -2.67 -8.52
N GLY A 161 5.13 -1.97 -8.74
CA GLY A 161 3.90 -2.13 -7.97
C GLY A 161 3.28 -3.53 -8.11
N ARG A 162 3.42 -4.17 -9.28
CA ARG A 162 3.01 -5.56 -9.49
C ARG A 162 3.86 -6.52 -8.65
N GLN A 163 5.15 -6.28 -8.49
CA GLN A 163 6.02 -7.09 -7.62
C GLN A 163 5.59 -7.03 -6.15
N ARG A 164 5.17 -5.84 -5.65
CA ARG A 164 4.59 -5.72 -4.30
C ARG A 164 3.40 -6.66 -4.13
N MET A 165 2.46 -6.61 -5.07
CA MET A 165 1.25 -7.43 -5.04
C MET A 165 1.59 -8.92 -5.12
N LEU A 166 2.46 -9.33 -6.05
CA LEU A 166 2.83 -10.73 -6.25
C LEU A 166 3.54 -11.32 -5.02
N SER A 167 4.39 -10.55 -4.31
CA SER A 167 5.04 -11.02 -3.09
C SER A 167 4.03 -11.38 -2.00
N GLN A 168 3.00 -10.55 -1.80
CA GLN A 168 1.95 -10.80 -0.81
C GLN A 168 0.98 -11.91 -1.27
N ARG A 169 0.70 -11.98 -2.57
CA ARG A 169 -0.14 -13.02 -3.17
C ARG A 169 0.45 -14.41 -3.00
N MET A 170 1.75 -14.57 -3.23
CA MET A 170 2.45 -15.85 -3.01
C MET A 170 2.32 -16.30 -1.55
N MET A 171 2.58 -15.39 -0.60
CA MET A 171 2.46 -15.75 0.82
C MET A 171 1.02 -16.08 1.22
N LYS A 172 0.03 -15.37 0.65
CA LYS A 172 -1.39 -15.68 0.85
C LYS A 172 -1.69 -17.12 0.42
N PHE A 173 -1.31 -17.52 -0.79
CA PHE A 173 -1.60 -18.87 -1.27
C PHE A 173 -0.80 -19.95 -0.52
N TYR A 174 0.44 -19.67 -0.14
CA TYR A 174 1.19 -20.54 0.77
C TYR A 174 0.42 -20.79 2.09
N LEU A 175 -0.20 -19.76 2.66
CA LEU A 175 -0.98 -19.89 3.90
C LEU A 175 -2.33 -20.60 3.68
N TYR A 176 -2.92 -20.55 2.49
CA TYR A 176 -4.05 -21.39 2.14
C TYR A 176 -3.68 -22.87 2.12
N GLU A 177 -2.52 -23.22 1.56
CA GLU A 177 -2.02 -24.60 1.59
C GLU A 177 -1.74 -25.08 3.03
N THR A 178 -1.09 -24.25 3.87
CA THR A 178 -0.80 -24.60 5.27
C THR A 178 -2.06 -24.74 6.12
N TRP A 179 -3.15 -24.11 5.74
CA TRP A 179 -4.44 -24.24 6.41
C TRP A 179 -5.35 -25.28 5.75
N GLU A 180 -4.88 -25.93 4.71
CA GLU A 180 -5.59 -26.97 3.95
C GLU A 180 -6.96 -26.48 3.43
N ILE A 181 -6.99 -25.27 2.88
CA ILE A 181 -8.16 -24.65 2.24
C ILE A 181 -7.81 -24.43 0.77
N ASN A 182 -8.63 -24.96 -0.14
CA ASN A 182 -8.44 -24.82 -1.59
C ASN A 182 -7.01 -25.16 -2.06
N THR A 183 -6.41 -26.22 -1.50
CA THR A 183 -4.98 -26.53 -1.64
C THR A 183 -4.52 -26.65 -3.10
N ALA A 184 -5.23 -27.36 -3.95
CA ALA A 184 -4.82 -27.52 -5.35
C ALA A 184 -4.91 -26.23 -6.16
N PRO A 185 -6.00 -25.43 -6.09
CA PRO A 185 -6.00 -24.08 -6.67
C PRO A 185 -4.93 -23.15 -6.06
N ALA A 186 -4.70 -23.20 -4.74
CA ALA A 186 -3.70 -22.37 -4.07
C ALA A 186 -2.28 -22.69 -4.54
N ASP A 187 -1.93 -23.97 -4.70
CA ASP A 187 -0.66 -24.40 -5.25
C ASP A 187 -0.43 -23.90 -6.67
N MET A 188 -1.44 -24.02 -7.52
CA MET A 188 -1.38 -23.51 -8.90
C MET A 188 -1.15 -21.99 -8.91
N GLU A 189 -1.90 -21.24 -8.11
CA GLU A 189 -1.78 -19.79 -8.02
C GLU A 189 -0.45 -19.33 -7.43
N LEU A 190 0.11 -20.07 -6.46
CA LEU A 190 1.44 -19.84 -5.91
C LEU A 190 2.51 -19.98 -7.00
N HIS A 191 2.44 -21.04 -7.81
CA HIS A 191 3.38 -21.25 -8.92
C HIS A 191 3.23 -20.20 -10.02
N LEU A 192 2.00 -19.82 -10.37
CA LEU A 192 1.73 -18.80 -11.36
C LEU A 192 2.24 -17.42 -10.90
N ALA A 193 2.01 -17.06 -9.64
CA ALA A 193 2.52 -15.81 -9.06
C ALA A 193 4.06 -15.76 -9.05
N ARG A 194 4.74 -16.89 -8.76
CA ARG A 194 6.20 -17.01 -8.87
C ARG A 194 6.69 -16.78 -10.29
N ALA A 195 6.07 -17.43 -11.27
CA ALA A 195 6.44 -17.29 -12.68
C ALA A 195 6.31 -15.83 -13.14
N HIS A 196 5.21 -15.17 -12.78
CA HIS A 196 4.98 -13.77 -13.10
C HIS A 196 5.99 -12.85 -12.39
N PHE A 197 6.29 -13.09 -11.10
CA PHE A 197 7.28 -12.32 -10.37
C PHE A 197 8.65 -12.40 -11.04
N THR A 198 9.10 -13.61 -11.36
CA THR A 198 10.38 -13.85 -12.01
C THR A 198 10.47 -13.20 -13.39
N ALA A 199 9.41 -13.31 -14.20
CA ALA A 199 9.37 -12.71 -15.53
C ALA A 199 9.45 -11.17 -15.48
N VAL A 200 8.71 -10.54 -14.58
CA VAL A 200 8.73 -9.08 -14.41
C VAL A 200 10.09 -8.62 -13.85
N LEU A 201 10.68 -9.36 -12.92
CA LEU A 201 12.01 -9.04 -12.39
C LEU A 201 13.08 -9.08 -13.49
N LEU A 202 13.07 -10.12 -14.34
CA LEU A 202 13.94 -10.22 -15.52
C LEU A 202 13.71 -9.09 -16.53
N GLN A 203 12.45 -8.68 -16.73
CA GLN A 203 12.13 -7.54 -17.59
C GLN A 203 12.73 -6.25 -17.05
N MET A 204 12.64 -6.01 -15.74
CA MET A 204 13.24 -4.81 -15.10
C MET A 204 14.77 -4.83 -15.18
N GLU A 205 15.41 -5.98 -14.98
CA GLU A 205 16.88 -6.14 -15.09
C GLU A 205 17.38 -5.83 -16.50
N LYS A 206 16.63 -6.18 -17.53
CA LYS A 206 16.97 -5.98 -18.94
C LYS A 206 16.52 -4.64 -19.51
N SER A 207 15.77 -3.84 -18.74
CA SER A 207 15.21 -2.58 -19.23
C SER A 207 16.31 -1.56 -19.56
N PRO A 208 16.34 -0.99 -20.79
CA PRO A 208 17.30 0.04 -21.15
C PRO A 208 17.01 1.39 -20.47
N LEU A 209 15.77 1.59 -20.00
CA LEU A 209 15.31 2.84 -19.36
C LEU A 209 15.71 2.93 -17.88
N THR A 210 16.54 2.02 -17.39
CA THR A 210 16.82 1.92 -15.96
C THR A 210 18.00 2.83 -15.61
N GLU A 211 17.72 3.94 -14.92
CA GLU A 211 18.74 4.77 -14.31
C GLU A 211 19.59 3.97 -13.31
N PRO A 212 20.86 4.37 -13.06
CA PRO A 212 21.75 3.66 -12.15
C PRO A 212 21.13 3.39 -10.77
N LYS A 213 20.41 4.35 -10.21
CA LYS A 213 19.71 4.20 -8.91
C LYS A 213 18.63 3.12 -8.95
N ILE A 214 17.89 3.02 -10.05
CA ILE A 214 16.86 2.00 -10.25
C ILE A 214 17.50 0.62 -10.40
N LYS A 215 18.61 0.51 -11.16
CA LYS A 215 19.38 -0.75 -11.31
C LYS A 215 19.83 -1.30 -9.96
N VAL A 216 20.32 -0.44 -9.07
CA VAL A 216 20.71 -0.83 -7.70
C VAL A 216 19.53 -1.42 -6.93
N GLN A 217 18.34 -0.78 -7.01
CA GLN A 217 17.13 -1.28 -6.32
C GLN A 217 16.60 -2.58 -6.95
N VAL A 218 16.71 -2.76 -8.26
CA VAL A 218 16.35 -4.03 -8.94
C VAL A 218 17.29 -5.15 -8.51
N ALA A 219 18.60 -4.89 -8.40
CA ALA A 219 19.56 -5.87 -7.90
C ALA A 219 19.30 -6.23 -6.42
N GLU A 220 18.94 -5.24 -5.58
CA GLU A 220 18.55 -5.50 -4.18
C GLU A 220 17.25 -6.33 -4.11
N LEU A 221 16.28 -6.06 -4.97
CA LEU A 221 15.07 -6.87 -5.06
C LEU A 221 15.40 -8.33 -5.42
N ARG A 222 16.33 -8.57 -6.35
CA ARG A 222 16.81 -9.92 -6.67
C ARG A 222 17.41 -10.60 -5.44
N ARG A 223 18.23 -9.89 -4.68
CA ARG A 223 18.91 -10.42 -3.49
C ARG A 223 17.94 -10.87 -2.39
N VAL A 224 16.83 -10.14 -2.19
CA VAL A 224 15.81 -10.51 -1.19
C VAL A 224 14.80 -11.51 -1.72
N TRP A 225 14.62 -11.59 -3.04
CA TRP A 225 13.73 -12.54 -3.70
C TRP A 225 14.20 -13.99 -3.58
N GLU A 226 15.50 -14.25 -3.76
CA GLU A 226 16.03 -15.60 -3.79
C GLU A 226 15.76 -16.41 -2.50
N PRO A 227 16.05 -15.89 -1.27
CA PRO A 227 15.71 -16.61 -0.05
C PRO A 227 14.20 -16.76 0.15
N TYR A 228 13.39 -15.79 -0.28
CA TYR A 228 11.93 -15.90 -0.19
C TYR A 228 11.40 -17.00 -1.11
N GLN A 229 11.83 -17.01 -2.37
CA GLN A 229 11.48 -18.08 -3.31
C GLN A 229 11.88 -19.46 -2.76
N THR A 230 13.09 -19.58 -2.22
CA THR A 230 13.57 -20.82 -1.62
C THR A 230 12.67 -21.27 -0.48
N ALA A 231 12.31 -20.38 0.45
CA ALA A 231 11.45 -20.70 1.59
C ALA A 231 10.04 -21.17 1.16
N LEU A 232 9.44 -20.52 0.14
CA LEU A 232 8.11 -20.88 -0.35
C LEU A 232 8.04 -22.29 -0.97
N PHE A 233 9.15 -22.79 -1.52
CA PHE A 233 9.18 -24.05 -2.28
C PHE A 233 10.08 -25.13 -1.67
N ALA A 234 10.59 -24.90 -0.45
CA ALA A 234 11.45 -25.85 0.26
C ALA A 234 10.71 -27.14 0.65
N ASN A 235 9.44 -27.04 0.96
CA ASN A 235 8.61 -28.15 1.41
C ASN A 235 7.26 -28.12 0.69
N ARG A 236 6.66 -29.31 0.55
CA ARG A 236 5.28 -29.49 0.02
C ARG A 236 4.38 -30.23 1.02
N ASP A 237 4.91 -30.61 2.16
CA ASP A 237 4.16 -31.17 3.27
C ASP A 237 3.54 -30.04 4.11
N PRO A 238 2.19 -29.97 4.25
CA PRO A 238 1.53 -28.85 4.93
C PRO A 238 2.01 -28.63 6.37
N ALA A 239 2.37 -29.70 7.09
CA ALA A 239 2.85 -29.59 8.46
C ALA A 239 4.25 -28.95 8.53
N LYS A 240 5.11 -29.24 7.54
CA LYS A 240 6.42 -28.60 7.43
C LYS A 240 6.27 -27.15 6.98
N MET A 241 5.45 -26.90 5.96
CA MET A 241 5.14 -25.55 5.48
C MET A 241 4.62 -24.67 6.63
N ARG A 242 3.74 -25.20 7.48
CA ARG A 242 3.21 -24.47 8.66
C ARG A 242 4.29 -24.08 9.66
N ARG A 243 5.29 -24.96 9.91
CA ARG A 243 6.44 -24.65 10.79
C ARG A 243 7.32 -23.56 10.19
N ASP A 244 7.47 -23.55 8.87
CA ASP A 244 8.31 -22.60 8.14
C ASP A 244 7.58 -21.28 7.83
N ALA A 245 6.26 -21.20 8.07
CA ALA A 245 5.40 -20.08 7.68
C ALA A 245 5.83 -18.74 8.31
N LEU A 246 6.32 -18.74 9.55
CA LEU A 246 6.83 -17.53 10.20
C LEU A 246 8.05 -16.96 9.45
N LEU A 247 8.99 -17.81 9.08
CA LEU A 247 10.15 -17.40 8.26
C LEU A 247 9.71 -16.89 6.89
N ALA A 248 8.86 -17.64 6.19
CA ALA A 248 8.37 -17.25 4.86
C ALA A 248 7.60 -15.91 4.91
N THR A 249 6.81 -15.68 5.96
CA THR A 249 6.11 -14.40 6.17
C THR A 249 7.08 -13.25 6.35
N GLY A 250 8.11 -13.39 7.20
CA GLY A 250 9.13 -12.36 7.39
C GLY A 250 9.88 -12.04 6.09
N LEU A 251 10.18 -13.05 5.28
CA LEU A 251 10.81 -12.86 3.97
C LEU A 251 9.86 -12.14 2.99
N SER A 252 8.55 -12.42 3.02
CA SER A 252 7.57 -11.70 2.20
C SER A 252 7.52 -10.20 2.50
N GLU A 253 7.64 -9.82 3.78
CA GLU A 253 7.70 -8.41 4.18
C GLU A 253 9.00 -7.73 3.74
N ARG A 254 10.13 -8.44 3.74
CA ARG A 254 11.41 -7.92 3.20
C ARG A 254 11.33 -7.67 1.70
N VAL A 255 10.71 -8.57 0.93
CA VAL A 255 10.46 -8.36 -0.51
C VAL A 255 9.53 -7.19 -0.72
N LEU A 256 8.47 -7.05 0.09
CA LEU A 256 7.58 -5.89 0.06
C LEU A 256 8.35 -4.58 0.29
N ALA A 257 9.16 -4.50 1.35
CA ALA A 257 9.94 -3.31 1.66
C ALA A 257 10.93 -2.93 0.53
N SER A 258 11.59 -3.92 -0.08
CA SER A 258 12.48 -3.70 -1.23
C SER A 258 11.73 -3.18 -2.46
N THR A 259 10.53 -3.70 -2.73
CA THR A 259 9.70 -3.23 -3.84
C THR A 259 9.10 -1.84 -3.59
N GLU A 260 8.75 -1.50 -2.33
CA GLU A 260 8.35 -0.13 -1.96
C GLU A 260 9.48 0.86 -2.23
N LYS A 261 10.71 0.50 -1.86
CA LYS A 261 11.88 1.35 -2.12
C LYS A 261 12.13 1.53 -3.62
N LEU A 262 11.98 0.47 -4.40
CA LEU A 262 12.09 0.54 -5.87
C LEU A 262 11.06 1.51 -6.47
N VAL A 263 9.79 1.43 -6.02
CA VAL A 263 8.74 2.36 -6.47
C VAL A 263 9.04 3.80 -6.06
N GLU A 264 9.52 4.01 -4.83
CA GLU A 264 9.91 5.34 -4.34
C GLU A 264 10.99 5.95 -5.24
N VAL A 265 12.07 5.21 -5.49
CA VAL A 265 13.18 5.67 -6.34
C VAL A 265 12.71 5.92 -7.78
N ALA A 266 11.90 5.03 -8.36
CA ALA A 266 11.34 5.22 -9.68
C ALA A 266 10.44 6.47 -9.76
N SER A 267 9.60 6.70 -8.75
CA SER A 267 8.69 7.86 -8.71
C SER A 267 9.40 9.21 -8.51
N THR A 268 10.59 9.21 -7.90
CA THR A 268 11.38 10.44 -7.69
C THR A 268 12.28 10.76 -8.89
N SER A 269 12.67 9.76 -9.67
CA SER A 269 13.45 9.95 -10.90
C SER A 269 12.70 10.74 -11.99
N SER A 270 11.38 10.82 -11.91
CA SER A 270 10.55 11.58 -12.87
C SER A 270 10.58 13.09 -12.67
N LYS A 271 11.17 13.57 -11.58
CA LYS A 271 11.12 15.00 -11.21
C LYS A 271 12.36 15.79 -11.66
N ASN A 272 13.34 15.12 -12.25
CA ASN A 272 14.54 15.72 -12.84
C ASN A 272 14.53 15.60 -14.37
#